data_322b7e5961879cfc59ae529d3c1668e2
#
_entry.id   322b7e5961879cfc59ae529d3c1668e2
#
_cell.length_a   1.000
_cell.length_b   1.000
_cell.length_c   1.000
_cell.angle_alpha   90.00
_cell.angle_beta   90.00
_cell.angle_gamma   90.00
#
_symmetry.space_group_name_H-M   'P 1'
#
loop_
_entity.id
_entity.type
_entity.pdbx_description
1 polymer ?
#
loop_
_entity_poly.entity_id
_entity_poly.type
_entity_poly.pdbx_seq_one_letter_code
_entity_poly.pdbx_strand_id
1 'polypeptide(L)'
;MSNYDASSIEVLTGLEPVKKRPGMYTDTENPNHLAQEVVDNSVDEAVSGYATQINVTLHNDNSMSVEDNGRGIPIDIHPKEGTPAVEVILTKLHAGGKFSNDSYQFSGGLHGVGISVVNALSSSIEVWIKRDSKHYFMKFESSVKSNXLEEXGTVGKRNTGTLIXFTPDAQFFDSVKFSIKKLRHNLRSKAVLCPGLEVNFKNEIDDTEDKWLFNDGIKDYLQASLDGLECIPSTPFVISYKTKEEQLDCALTWTENTSNTTAESFVNLIPTIGGGTHVNGLRSGLTDALKEFCEFRNLIPKNIKLTPDDVWQRIAYVLSIKILDPQFSGQTKERLSSRECASFVSGVVKDXFSLWLNQHTDVAEKIAELAILNAQSRLKTAKKVVRKKIVSGPALPGKLSDCTSSDLEQTEVFLVEGDSAGGSAKQARDKDYQAILPLRGKILNTWEVDSSQVLASNEIHDISVAIGLEPDSSDLSGLRYGKICILADADSDGLHIATLICALFVKHFPKLVRLGHVYVAMPPLYRIDAGKQVFYALDDKEKNAFEAKLMKENKRQKIQVQRFKGLGEMNPKQLRETTMQPDTRRLIQLTLNHPLQITETMDMLLSKKRASDRKSWLETKGNLANV
;
A
#
# COMPACT_ATOMS: atom_id res chain seq x y z
N MET A 1 21.01 17.10 -35.46
CA MET A 1 21.34 16.87 -34.04
C MET A 1 20.82 18.07 -33.25
N SER A 2 19.95 17.84 -32.27
CA SER A 2 19.52 18.93 -31.37
C SER A 2 20.73 19.33 -30.52
N ASN A 3 21.09 20.59 -30.52
CA ASN A 3 22.13 21.10 -29.62
C ASN A 3 21.63 21.01 -28.19
N TYR A 4 22.17 20.08 -27.42
CA TYR A 4 21.93 19.97 -25.98
C TYR A 4 22.92 20.91 -25.29
N ASP A 5 22.44 22.07 -24.91
CA ASP A 5 23.24 23.11 -24.24
C ASP A 5 22.49 23.66 -23.01
N ALA A 6 23.04 24.67 -22.38
CA ALA A 6 22.47 25.27 -21.16
C ALA A 6 21.01 25.76 -21.34
N SER A 7 20.64 26.15 -22.57
CA SER A 7 19.27 26.59 -22.86
C SER A 7 18.24 25.44 -22.86
N SER A 8 18.74 24.21 -22.95
CA SER A 8 17.90 23.00 -22.90
C SER A 8 17.57 22.58 -21.45
N ILE A 9 18.18 23.25 -20.45
CA ILE A 9 17.94 22.95 -19.03
C ILE A 9 16.80 23.83 -18.52
N GLU A 10 15.67 23.20 -18.25
CA GLU A 10 14.48 23.89 -17.72
C GLU A 10 14.52 23.91 -16.19
N VAL A 11 14.33 25.10 -15.61
CA VAL A 11 14.23 25.28 -14.15
C VAL A 11 12.76 25.56 -13.79
N LEU A 12 12.16 24.66 -13.06
CA LEU A 12 10.76 24.78 -12.63
C LEU A 12 10.69 25.53 -11.30
N THR A 13 9.70 26.40 -11.15
CA THR A 13 9.52 27.23 -9.94
C THR A 13 8.11 27.08 -9.37
N GLY A 14 7.96 27.44 -8.10
CA GLY A 14 6.66 27.42 -7.42
C GLY A 14 6.04 26.03 -7.41
N LEU A 15 4.83 25.88 -7.95
CA LEU A 15 4.09 24.62 -8.00
C LEU A 15 4.23 23.88 -9.35
N GLU A 16 5.00 24.41 -10.30
CA GLU A 16 5.24 23.77 -11.60
C GLU A 16 5.82 22.36 -11.49
N PRO A 17 6.79 22.09 -10.59
CA PRO A 17 7.33 20.72 -10.43
C PRO A 17 6.25 19.70 -10.11
N VAL A 18 5.27 20.07 -9.27
CA VAL A 18 4.17 19.19 -8.87
C VAL A 18 3.28 18.87 -10.06
N LYS A 19 2.90 19.89 -10.82
CA LYS A 19 2.04 19.75 -12.02
C LYS A 19 2.73 18.91 -13.11
N LYS A 20 4.03 19.08 -13.26
CA LYS A 20 4.80 18.39 -14.31
C LYS A 20 5.08 16.93 -13.95
N ARG A 21 5.25 16.61 -12.67
CA ARG A 21 5.57 15.27 -12.18
C ARG A 21 4.72 14.92 -10.94
N PRO A 22 3.38 14.85 -11.07
CA PRO A 22 2.52 14.63 -9.89
C PRO A 22 2.84 13.33 -9.13
N GLY A 23 3.22 12.27 -9.85
CA GLY A 23 3.57 10.98 -9.23
C GLY A 23 4.78 11.02 -8.30
N MET A 24 5.57 12.11 -8.29
CA MET A 24 6.65 12.31 -7.30
C MET A 24 6.12 12.79 -5.95
N TYR A 25 4.90 13.35 -5.92
CA TYR A 25 4.33 14.03 -4.75
C TYR A 25 3.08 13.36 -4.21
N THR A 26 2.37 12.58 -5.05
CA THR A 26 1.10 11.96 -4.67
C THR A 26 0.87 10.67 -5.48
N ASP A 27 -0.07 9.86 -5.01
CA ASP A 27 -0.65 8.77 -5.79
C ASP A 27 -1.58 9.37 -6.84
N THR A 28 -1.39 9.04 -8.10
CA THR A 28 -2.19 9.57 -9.22
C THR A 28 -3.33 8.65 -9.66
N GLU A 29 -3.49 7.49 -9.03
CA GLU A 29 -4.61 6.59 -9.31
C GLU A 29 -5.96 7.27 -9.02
N ASN A 30 -6.05 7.92 -7.85
CA ASN A 30 -7.23 8.64 -7.39
C ASN A 30 -6.82 9.71 -6.35
N PRO A 31 -7.70 10.70 -6.02
CA PRO A 31 -7.29 11.81 -5.17
C PRO A 31 -7.30 11.54 -3.66
N ASN A 32 -7.40 10.28 -3.22
CA ASN A 32 -7.45 9.97 -1.78
C ASN A 32 -6.25 10.49 -1.00
N HIS A 33 -5.06 10.53 -1.61
CA HIS A 33 -3.88 11.07 -0.95
C HIS A 33 -3.99 12.58 -0.73
N LEU A 34 -4.63 13.32 -1.63
CA LEU A 34 -4.91 14.75 -1.41
C LEU A 34 -5.82 14.94 -0.19
N ALA A 35 -6.89 14.13 -0.10
CA ALA A 35 -7.79 14.14 1.07
C ALA A 35 -7.01 13.84 2.36
N GLN A 36 -6.12 12.86 2.31
CA GLN A 36 -5.28 12.50 3.45
C GLN A 36 -4.41 13.67 3.90
N GLU A 37 -3.76 14.39 2.98
CA GLU A 37 -2.90 15.53 3.32
C GLU A 37 -3.71 16.65 4.00
N VAL A 38 -4.94 16.92 3.55
CA VAL A 38 -5.80 17.94 4.19
C VAL A 38 -6.25 17.47 5.58
N VAL A 39 -6.69 16.21 5.70
CA VAL A 39 -7.11 15.61 6.99
C VAL A 39 -5.94 15.59 7.97
N ASP A 40 -4.74 15.22 7.52
CA ASP A 40 -3.54 15.14 8.38
C ASP A 40 -3.18 16.50 8.98
N ASN A 41 -3.41 17.61 8.26
CA ASN A 41 -3.23 18.95 8.82
C ASN A 41 -4.19 19.23 9.99
N SER A 42 -5.44 18.82 9.88
CA SER A 42 -6.44 18.93 10.95
C SER A 42 -6.11 18.00 12.13
N VAL A 43 -5.62 16.80 11.84
CA VAL A 43 -5.19 15.82 12.85
C VAL A 43 -3.96 16.33 13.62
N ASP A 44 -3.03 17.01 12.96
CA ASP A 44 -1.87 17.64 13.64
C ASP A 44 -2.33 18.68 14.68
N GLU A 45 -3.41 19.42 14.40
CA GLU A 45 -4.03 20.31 15.40
C GLU A 45 -4.61 19.54 16.59
N ALA A 46 -5.21 18.36 16.32
CA ALA A 46 -5.75 17.49 17.39
C ALA A 46 -4.64 16.87 18.23
N VAL A 47 -3.57 16.37 17.61
CA VAL A 47 -2.40 15.81 18.31
C VAL A 47 -1.75 16.87 19.23
N SER A 48 -1.73 18.12 18.76
CA SER A 48 -1.18 19.25 19.51
C SER A 48 -2.14 19.77 20.60
N GLY A 49 -3.34 19.17 20.72
CA GLY A 49 -4.31 19.49 21.77
C GLY A 49 -5.22 20.66 21.47
N TYR A 50 -5.23 21.17 20.24
CA TYR A 50 -6.02 22.34 19.85
C TYR A 50 -7.35 22.02 19.18
N ALA A 51 -7.43 20.88 18.47
CA ALA A 51 -8.67 20.45 17.83
C ALA A 51 -9.27 19.22 18.55
N THR A 52 -10.59 19.19 18.63
CA THR A 52 -11.35 18.06 19.22
C THR A 52 -12.35 17.48 18.23
N GLN A 53 -12.53 18.12 17.08
CA GLN A 53 -13.49 17.67 16.07
C GLN A 53 -12.97 17.95 14.67
N ILE A 54 -13.17 16.97 13.79
CA ILE A 54 -12.89 17.09 12.35
C ILE A 54 -14.16 16.64 11.61
N ASN A 55 -14.62 17.48 10.68
CA ASN A 55 -15.77 17.20 9.82
C ASN A 55 -15.27 17.09 8.38
N VAL A 56 -15.54 15.97 7.73
CA VAL A 56 -15.17 15.72 6.32
C VAL A 56 -16.46 15.52 5.53
N THR A 57 -16.61 16.25 4.43
CA THR A 57 -17.78 16.10 3.55
C THR A 57 -17.31 15.87 2.13
N LEU A 58 -17.76 14.78 1.54
CA LEU A 58 -17.65 14.54 0.10
C LEU A 58 -18.94 15.05 -0.55
N HIS A 59 -18.82 16.09 -1.36
CA HIS A 59 -19.95 16.76 -1.98
C HIS A 59 -20.42 16.07 -3.26
N ASN A 60 -21.64 16.38 -3.70
CA ASN A 60 -22.25 15.81 -4.91
C ASN A 60 -21.44 16.08 -6.19
N ASP A 61 -20.70 17.17 -6.23
CA ASP A 61 -19.86 17.56 -7.36
C ASP A 61 -18.44 16.95 -7.31
N ASN A 62 -18.23 16.01 -6.37
CA ASN A 62 -16.94 15.36 -6.12
C ASN A 62 -15.86 16.30 -5.56
N SER A 63 -16.25 17.48 -5.07
CA SER A 63 -15.36 18.29 -4.22
C SER A 63 -15.38 17.72 -2.80
N MET A 64 -14.35 18.03 -2.03
CA MET A 64 -14.26 17.58 -0.64
C MET A 64 -13.96 18.76 0.28
N SER A 65 -14.68 18.84 1.39
CA SER A 65 -14.39 19.80 2.46
C SER A 65 -13.92 19.08 3.72
N VAL A 66 -12.92 19.65 4.36
CA VAL A 66 -12.39 19.21 5.67
C VAL A 66 -12.41 20.43 6.59
N GLU A 67 -13.09 20.32 7.70
CA GLU A 67 -13.17 21.39 8.70
C GLU A 67 -12.68 20.86 10.05
N ASP A 68 -11.84 21.64 10.74
CA ASP A 68 -11.45 21.39 12.12
C ASP A 68 -11.80 22.58 13.02
N ASN A 69 -11.83 22.32 14.31
CA ASN A 69 -12.03 23.36 15.33
C ASN A 69 -10.72 23.71 16.07
N GLY A 70 -9.59 23.64 15.36
CA GLY A 70 -8.27 23.98 15.87
C GLY A 70 -8.02 25.50 15.95
N ARG A 71 -6.75 25.90 15.94
CA ARG A 71 -6.37 27.33 16.08
C ARG A 71 -6.67 28.19 14.85
N GLY A 72 -6.87 27.57 13.70
CA GLY A 72 -6.92 28.25 12.41
C GLY A 72 -5.52 28.52 11.84
N ILE A 73 -5.35 28.35 10.54
CA ILE A 73 -4.08 28.61 9.85
C ILE A 73 -3.64 30.07 10.11
N PRO A 74 -2.35 30.34 10.37
CA PRO A 74 -1.86 31.72 10.55
C PRO A 74 -2.16 32.63 9.36
N ILE A 75 -2.59 33.83 9.67
CA ILE A 75 -3.00 34.86 8.69
C ILE A 75 -2.00 36.03 8.62
N ASP A 76 -1.06 36.07 9.57
CA ASP A 76 -0.07 37.12 9.66
C ASP A 76 0.81 37.15 8.41
N ILE A 77 1.36 38.34 8.12
CA ILE A 77 2.29 38.51 6.99
C ILE A 77 3.61 37.78 7.33
N HIS A 78 4.02 36.87 6.46
CA HIS A 78 5.26 36.12 6.61
C HIS A 78 6.46 37.08 6.45
N PRO A 79 7.40 37.12 7.44
CA PRO A 79 8.45 38.13 7.42
C PRO A 79 9.35 38.16 6.19
N LYS A 80 9.61 36.99 5.58
CA LYS A 80 10.51 36.91 4.40
C LYS A 80 9.74 37.01 3.07
N GLU A 81 8.50 36.51 3.03
CA GLU A 81 7.73 36.40 1.79
C GLU A 81 6.84 37.62 1.54
N GLY A 82 6.52 38.41 2.59
CA GLY A 82 5.71 39.63 2.46
C GLY A 82 4.24 39.36 2.13
N THR A 83 3.78 38.13 2.22
CA THR A 83 2.40 37.72 1.95
C THR A 83 1.84 36.97 3.17
N PRO A 84 0.50 36.82 3.30
CA PRO A 84 -0.07 36.07 4.42
C PRO A 84 0.47 34.65 4.51
N ALA A 85 0.70 34.16 5.73
CA ALA A 85 1.25 32.82 5.96
C ALA A 85 0.43 31.73 5.27
N VAL A 86 -0.91 31.85 5.25
CA VAL A 86 -1.80 30.92 4.54
C VAL A 86 -1.47 30.86 3.04
N GLU A 87 -1.19 31.99 2.41
CA GLU A 87 -0.79 32.04 0.99
C GLU A 87 0.56 31.33 0.78
N VAL A 88 1.53 31.56 1.67
CA VAL A 88 2.84 30.92 1.60
C VAL A 88 2.69 29.39 1.66
N ILE A 89 1.91 28.90 2.61
CA ILE A 89 1.67 27.46 2.82
C ILE A 89 1.02 26.80 1.58
N LEU A 90 0.14 27.55 0.89
CA LEU A 90 -0.59 27.02 -0.27
C LEU A 90 0.19 27.12 -1.59
N THR A 91 1.19 28.01 -1.68
CA THR A 91 1.86 28.30 -2.95
C THR A 91 3.35 27.96 -2.99
N LYS A 92 3.95 27.68 -1.84
CA LYS A 92 5.38 27.35 -1.76
C LYS A 92 5.58 25.90 -1.30
N LEU A 93 6.44 25.20 -2.02
CA LEU A 93 6.93 23.90 -1.56
C LEU A 93 7.91 24.13 -0.41
N HIS A 94 7.93 23.19 0.53
CA HIS A 94 8.81 23.22 1.70
C HIS A 94 8.56 24.46 2.59
N ALA A 95 7.29 24.85 2.70
CA ALA A 95 6.85 25.93 3.60
C ALA A 95 5.87 25.36 4.65
N GLY A 96 6.10 25.68 5.91
CA GLY A 96 5.21 25.22 6.99
C GLY A 96 5.82 25.43 8.37
N GLY A 97 4.95 25.43 9.38
CA GLY A 97 5.32 25.59 10.78
C GLY A 97 5.79 24.29 11.47
N LYS A 98 5.98 23.22 10.69
CA LYS A 98 6.29 21.88 11.20
C LYS A 98 7.76 21.50 11.05
N PHE A 99 8.61 22.40 10.56
CA PHE A 99 10.07 22.20 10.47
C PHE A 99 10.79 22.38 11.82
N SER A 100 10.12 22.97 12.81
CA SER A 100 10.62 23.08 14.18
C SER A 100 9.62 22.43 15.13
N ASN A 101 10.12 21.87 16.21
CA ASN A 101 9.29 21.20 17.22
C ASN A 101 8.60 22.18 18.18
N ASP A 102 8.72 23.48 17.93
CA ASP A 102 8.15 24.53 18.81
C ASP A 102 6.62 24.58 18.78
N SER A 103 6.03 24.34 17.59
CA SER A 103 4.57 24.46 17.40
C SER A 103 3.87 23.12 17.26
N TYR A 104 4.58 22.09 16.79
CA TYR A 104 4.04 20.73 16.56
C TYR A 104 5.09 19.70 16.94
N GLN A 105 4.88 19.04 18.06
CA GLN A 105 5.86 18.09 18.59
C GLN A 105 5.88 16.77 17.79
N PHE A 106 4.73 16.23 17.46
CA PHE A 106 4.60 14.96 16.71
C PHE A 106 3.72 15.17 15.47
N SER A 107 4.27 15.73 14.41
CA SER A 107 3.54 16.04 13.20
C SER A 107 3.69 14.92 12.15
N GLY A 108 2.62 14.68 11.38
CA GLY A 108 2.65 13.86 10.17
C GLY A 108 3.16 14.64 8.96
N GLY A 109 2.94 15.95 8.94
CA GLY A 109 3.28 16.84 7.82
C GLY A 109 4.72 17.35 7.87
N LEU A 110 5.70 16.47 7.65
CA LEU A 110 7.12 16.77 7.86
C LEU A 110 7.81 17.52 6.71
N HIS A 111 7.32 17.38 5.49
CA HIS A 111 8.01 17.89 4.30
C HIS A 111 7.59 19.31 3.89
N GLY A 112 6.53 19.84 4.49
CA GLY A 112 6.02 21.17 4.17
C GLY A 112 5.51 21.29 2.73
N VAL A 113 5.02 20.19 2.15
CA VAL A 113 4.55 20.17 0.76
C VAL A 113 3.07 19.74 0.63
N GLY A 114 2.48 19.13 1.65
CA GLY A 114 1.16 18.50 1.56
C GLY A 114 0.09 19.41 0.98
N ILE A 115 -0.19 20.54 1.63
CA ILE A 115 -1.31 21.41 1.22
C ILE A 115 -0.98 22.17 -0.09
N SER A 116 0.29 22.47 -0.37
CA SER A 116 0.68 23.08 -1.64
C SER A 116 0.53 22.10 -2.80
N VAL A 117 0.75 20.78 -2.56
CA VAL A 117 0.48 19.72 -3.52
C VAL A 117 -1.04 19.63 -3.77
N VAL A 118 -1.87 19.71 -2.73
CA VAL A 118 -3.34 19.73 -2.90
C VAL A 118 -3.75 20.90 -3.79
N ASN A 119 -3.21 22.11 -3.54
CA ASN A 119 -3.48 23.29 -4.38
C ASN A 119 -3.01 23.09 -5.83
N ALA A 120 -1.82 22.52 -6.01
CA ALA A 120 -1.25 22.28 -7.35
C ALA A 120 -2.10 21.35 -8.21
N LEU A 121 -2.72 20.33 -7.58
CA LEU A 121 -3.43 19.24 -8.26
C LEU A 121 -4.96 19.38 -8.17
N SER A 122 -5.45 20.55 -7.75
CA SER A 122 -6.88 20.87 -7.68
C SER A 122 -7.25 21.95 -8.71
N SER A 123 -8.43 21.81 -9.32
CA SER A 123 -9.00 22.83 -10.19
C SER A 123 -9.42 24.06 -9.39
N SER A 124 -9.85 23.84 -8.13
CA SER A 124 -10.08 24.95 -7.19
C SER A 124 -9.80 24.50 -5.75
N ILE A 125 -9.34 25.43 -4.93
CA ILE A 125 -9.23 25.27 -3.49
C ILE A 125 -9.70 26.55 -2.81
N GLU A 126 -10.53 26.38 -1.79
CA GLU A 126 -11.05 27.46 -0.96
C GLU A 126 -10.63 27.20 0.48
N VAL A 127 -10.15 28.24 1.13
CA VAL A 127 -9.69 28.18 2.52
C VAL A 127 -10.46 29.20 3.35
N TRP A 128 -11.14 28.70 4.36
CA TRP A 128 -11.89 29.51 5.31
C TRP A 128 -11.22 29.37 6.67
N ILE A 129 -10.88 30.49 7.31
CA ILE A 129 -10.15 30.50 8.58
C ILE A 129 -10.92 31.31 9.62
N LYS A 130 -11.18 30.69 10.75
CA LYS A 130 -11.73 31.35 11.94
C LYS A 130 -10.58 31.55 12.92
N ARG A 131 -10.15 32.78 13.12
CA ARG A 131 -9.00 33.11 13.96
C ARG A 131 -9.10 34.57 14.46
N ASP A 132 -8.72 34.79 15.71
CA ASP A 132 -8.68 36.13 16.35
C ASP A 132 -10.00 36.88 16.27
N SER A 133 -11.12 36.14 16.48
CA SER A 133 -12.51 36.62 16.43
C SER A 133 -12.96 37.08 15.05
N LYS A 134 -12.24 36.68 14.01
CA LYS A 134 -12.55 37.03 12.61
C LYS A 134 -12.66 35.78 11.75
N HIS A 135 -13.37 35.92 10.65
CA HIS A 135 -13.54 34.88 9.64
C HIS A 135 -12.93 35.36 8.33
N TYR A 136 -11.98 34.60 7.81
CA TYR A 136 -11.20 34.93 6.63
C TYR A 136 -11.47 33.95 5.51
N PHE A 137 -11.30 34.41 4.27
CA PHE A 137 -11.49 33.59 3.07
C PHE A 137 -10.38 33.86 2.05
N MET A 138 -9.93 32.77 1.40
CA MET A 138 -8.97 32.85 0.30
C MET A 138 -9.27 31.73 -0.70
N LYS A 139 -9.13 32.03 -2.00
CA LYS A 139 -9.42 31.07 -3.07
C LYS A 139 -8.32 31.03 -4.11
N PHE A 140 -8.07 29.83 -4.63
CA PHE A 140 -7.17 29.61 -5.78
C PHE A 140 -7.93 28.80 -6.83
N GLU A 141 -7.69 29.11 -8.10
CA GLU A 141 -8.18 28.35 -9.26
C GLU A 141 -6.98 27.91 -10.09
N SER A 142 -6.85 26.59 -10.32
CA SER A 142 -5.68 25.97 -10.97
C SER A 142 -4.35 26.48 -10.38
N SER A 143 -4.30 26.61 -9.07
CA SER A 143 -3.17 27.11 -8.25
C SER A 143 -2.87 28.61 -8.41
N VAL A 144 -3.67 29.34 -9.18
CA VAL A 144 -3.54 30.79 -9.30
C VAL A 144 -4.45 31.45 -8.27
N LYS A 145 -3.91 32.41 -7.53
CA LYS A 145 -4.66 33.13 -6.51
C LYS A 145 -5.80 33.94 -7.18
N SER A 146 -7.04 33.67 -6.77
CA SER A 146 -8.25 34.36 -7.30
C SER A 146 -8.60 35.61 -6.50
N ASN A 147 -8.30 35.62 -5.21
CA ASN A 147 -8.56 36.81 -4.36
C ASN A 147 -7.51 36.92 -3.26
N UNK A 148 -7.24 37.89 -2.58
CA UNK A 148 -6.50 38.04 -1.57
C UNK A 148 -7.11 37.53 -0.44
N LEU A 149 -6.47 37.52 0.64
CA LEU A 149 -7.04 37.11 1.93
C LEU A 149 -8.08 38.14 2.38
N GLU A 150 -9.34 37.79 2.38
CA GLU A 150 -10.48 38.67 2.70
C GLU A 150 -11.06 38.34 4.08
N GLU A 151 -11.51 39.37 4.81
CA GLU A 151 -12.28 39.24 6.03
C GLU A 151 -13.77 39.14 5.70
N UNK A 152 -14.15 37.95 6.01
CA UNK A 152 -15.24 37.65 5.79
C UNK A 152 -16.11 37.97 6.67
N GLY A 153 -15.96 38.26 7.91
CA GLY A 153 -16.83 38.63 9.02
C GLY A 153 -16.21 38.38 10.41
N THR A 154 -17.05 38.44 11.42
CA THR A 154 -16.62 38.20 12.81
C THR A 154 -17.20 36.92 13.35
N VAL A 155 -16.47 36.24 14.24
CA VAL A 155 -16.89 35.02 14.94
C VAL A 155 -16.65 35.19 16.44
N GLY A 156 -17.29 34.36 17.23
CA GLY A 156 -17.04 34.34 18.68
C GLY A 156 -15.59 33.99 18.98
N LYS A 157 -15.02 34.56 20.04
CA LYS A 157 -13.60 34.38 20.43
C LYS A 157 -13.16 32.92 20.52
N ARG A 158 -14.07 32.01 20.91
CA ARG A 158 -13.78 30.58 21.04
C ARG A 158 -14.06 29.80 19.77
N ASN A 159 -14.65 30.43 18.75
CA ASN A 159 -14.96 29.78 17.48
C ASN A 159 -13.76 29.96 16.54
N THR A 160 -12.86 28.97 16.60
CA THR A 160 -11.63 28.95 15.79
C THR A 160 -11.61 27.70 14.92
N GLY A 161 -10.76 27.68 13.89
CA GLY A 161 -10.59 26.50 13.05
C GLY A 161 -10.28 26.82 11.59
N THR A 162 -10.11 25.78 10.81
CA THR A 162 -9.87 25.90 9.37
C THR A 162 -10.86 24.99 8.62
N LEU A 163 -11.38 25.50 7.49
CA LEU A 163 -12.12 24.67 6.52
C LEU A 163 -11.41 24.80 5.17
N ILE A 164 -11.14 23.66 4.57
CA ILE A 164 -10.54 23.60 3.23
C ILE A 164 -11.44 22.78 2.32
N UNK A 165 -11.94 23.20 1.11
CA UNK A 165 -12.57 22.67 0.30
C UNK A 165 -11.81 22.66 -0.77
N PHE A 166 -11.68 21.50 -1.52
CA PHE A 166 -10.89 21.39 -2.75
C PHE A 166 -11.59 20.50 -3.77
N THR A 167 -11.36 20.77 -5.05
CA THR A 167 -11.88 19.98 -6.16
C THR A 167 -10.68 19.39 -6.92
N PRO A 168 -10.48 18.05 -6.89
CA PRO A 168 -9.36 17.45 -7.64
C PRO A 168 -9.46 17.75 -9.14
N ASP A 169 -8.33 18.03 -9.78
CA ASP A 169 -8.29 18.33 -11.22
C ASP A 169 -8.09 17.04 -12.00
N ALA A 170 -9.04 16.77 -12.90
CA ALA A 170 -9.10 15.53 -13.70
C ALA A 170 -7.85 15.28 -14.57
N GLN A 171 -7.09 16.31 -14.88
CA GLN A 171 -5.90 16.14 -15.72
C GLN A 171 -4.75 15.39 -15.03
N PHE A 172 -4.78 15.29 -13.69
CA PHE A 172 -3.68 14.72 -12.91
C PHE A 172 -3.96 13.32 -12.38
N PHE A 173 -5.19 12.81 -12.50
CA PHE A 173 -5.60 11.53 -11.90
C PHE A 173 -6.20 10.59 -12.94
N ASP A 174 -5.92 9.29 -12.79
CA ASP A 174 -6.56 8.26 -13.61
C ASP A 174 -8.09 8.23 -13.38
N SER A 175 -8.50 8.50 -12.13
CA SER A 175 -9.89 8.69 -11.75
C SER A 175 -9.98 9.82 -10.72
N VAL A 176 -10.89 10.77 -10.91
CA VAL A 176 -11.15 11.82 -9.91
C VAL A 176 -12.03 11.35 -8.76
N LYS A 177 -12.61 10.15 -8.87
CA LYS A 177 -13.50 9.63 -7.84
C LYS A 177 -12.71 9.15 -6.63
N PHE A 178 -13.14 9.58 -5.45
CA PHE A 178 -12.56 9.11 -4.20
C PHE A 178 -12.95 7.65 -3.93
N SER A 179 -11.99 6.86 -3.45
CA SER A 179 -12.28 5.54 -2.88
C SER A 179 -12.87 5.74 -1.48
N ILE A 180 -14.18 5.59 -1.37
CA ILE A 180 -14.93 5.81 -0.12
C ILE A 180 -14.44 4.85 0.97
N LYS A 181 -14.15 3.60 0.61
CA LYS A 181 -13.65 2.59 1.55
C LYS A 181 -12.31 3.00 2.15
N LYS A 182 -11.36 3.45 1.31
CA LYS A 182 -10.04 3.95 1.77
C LYS A 182 -10.23 5.18 2.68
N LEU A 183 -11.13 6.09 2.29
CA LEU A 183 -11.41 7.32 3.03
C LEU A 183 -11.99 7.01 4.42
N ARG A 184 -13.03 6.16 4.49
CA ARG A 184 -13.64 5.74 5.76
C ARG A 184 -12.61 5.08 6.69
N HIS A 185 -11.79 4.17 6.13
CA HIS A 185 -10.75 3.49 6.92
C HIS A 185 -9.73 4.50 7.49
N ASN A 186 -9.26 5.43 6.66
CA ASN A 186 -8.30 6.47 7.09
C ASN A 186 -8.91 7.34 8.20
N LEU A 187 -10.12 7.85 8.00
CA LEU A 187 -10.79 8.73 8.97
C LEU A 187 -11.07 8.02 10.30
N ARG A 188 -11.55 6.77 10.23
CA ARG A 188 -11.76 5.94 11.42
C ARG A 188 -10.44 5.74 12.18
N SER A 189 -9.34 5.46 11.46
CA SER A 189 -8.02 5.30 12.06
C SER A 189 -7.57 6.54 12.83
N LYS A 190 -7.83 7.75 12.30
CA LYS A 190 -7.49 9.00 12.99
C LYS A 190 -8.23 9.12 14.33
N ALA A 191 -9.52 8.79 14.35
CA ALA A 191 -10.32 8.80 15.59
C ALA A 191 -9.80 7.76 16.61
N VAL A 192 -9.42 6.57 16.12
CA VAL A 192 -8.85 5.49 16.97
C VAL A 192 -7.51 5.93 17.59
N LEU A 193 -6.65 6.56 16.78
CA LEU A 193 -5.29 6.91 17.18
C LEU A 193 -5.22 8.21 18.00
N CYS A 194 -6.30 8.99 18.02
CA CYS A 194 -6.43 10.21 18.83
C CYS A 194 -7.62 10.07 19.77
N PRO A 195 -7.48 9.37 20.91
CA PRO A 195 -8.60 9.21 21.85
C PRO A 195 -9.21 10.57 22.23
N GLY A 196 -10.53 10.67 22.12
CA GLY A 196 -11.27 11.90 22.39
C GLY A 196 -11.47 12.81 21.17
N LEU A 197 -10.86 12.48 20.03
CA LEU A 197 -11.10 13.20 18.77
C LEU A 197 -12.38 12.66 18.11
N GLU A 198 -13.33 13.55 17.86
CA GLU A 198 -14.53 13.24 17.10
C GLU A 198 -14.26 13.46 15.61
N VAL A 199 -14.44 12.42 14.80
CA VAL A 199 -14.31 12.50 13.33
C VAL A 199 -15.68 12.18 12.72
N ASN A 200 -16.22 13.11 11.96
CA ASN A 200 -17.48 12.98 11.26
C ASN A 200 -17.23 12.94 9.75
N PHE A 201 -17.85 11.99 9.05
CA PHE A 201 -17.76 11.90 7.59
C PHE A 201 -19.15 11.88 6.99
N LYS A 202 -19.42 12.85 6.11
CA LYS A 202 -20.66 12.91 5.35
C LYS A 202 -20.36 12.69 3.88
N ASN A 203 -21.02 11.73 3.28
CA ASN A 203 -20.95 11.48 1.83
C ASN A 203 -22.29 11.89 1.20
N GLU A 204 -22.34 13.02 0.53
CA GLU A 204 -23.55 13.54 -0.10
C GLU A 204 -23.95 12.72 -1.35
N ILE A 205 -23.00 12.01 -1.97
CA ILE A 205 -23.27 11.22 -3.20
C ILE A 205 -24.21 10.05 -2.90
N ASP A 206 -24.02 9.37 -1.76
CA ASP A 206 -24.86 8.23 -1.35
C ASP A 206 -25.70 8.51 -0.10
N ASP A 207 -25.70 9.75 0.37
CA ASP A 207 -26.45 10.26 1.52
C ASP A 207 -26.16 9.43 2.80
N THR A 208 -24.87 9.14 3.04
CA THR A 208 -24.44 8.39 4.23
C THR A 208 -23.62 9.29 5.16
N GLU A 209 -23.73 9.01 6.46
CA GLU A 209 -22.96 9.69 7.50
C GLU A 209 -22.32 8.67 8.43
N ASP A 210 -21.06 8.90 8.77
CA ASP A 210 -20.31 8.12 9.75
C ASP A 210 -19.81 9.05 10.85
N LYS A 211 -19.82 8.57 12.08
CA LYS A 211 -19.28 9.30 13.22
C LYS A 211 -18.42 8.37 14.06
N TRP A 212 -17.20 8.78 14.34
CA TRP A 212 -16.26 8.01 15.15
C TRP A 212 -15.74 8.84 16.31
N LEU A 213 -15.81 8.26 17.49
CA LEU A 213 -15.26 8.81 18.73
C LEU A 213 -14.86 7.61 19.62
N PHE A 214 -13.59 7.49 19.90
CA PHE A 214 -13.07 6.39 20.72
C PHE A 214 -12.37 6.95 21.96
N ASN A 215 -12.67 6.38 23.12
CA ASN A 215 -12.01 6.77 24.37
C ASN A 215 -10.84 5.84 24.70
N ASP A 216 -10.99 4.54 24.48
CA ASP A 216 -9.92 3.54 24.71
C ASP A 216 -9.19 3.12 23.44
N GLY A 217 -9.40 3.85 22.37
CA GLY A 217 -8.57 3.86 21.17
C GLY A 217 -8.28 2.50 20.54
N ILE A 218 -7.00 2.16 20.46
CA ILE A 218 -6.50 1.01 19.68
C ILE A 218 -6.91 -0.34 20.24
N LYS A 219 -7.16 -0.45 21.56
CA LYS A 219 -7.60 -1.71 22.18
C LYS A 219 -9.00 -2.09 21.67
N ASP A 220 -9.93 -1.16 21.75
CA ASP A 220 -11.33 -1.39 21.33
C ASP A 220 -11.39 -1.64 19.82
N TYR A 221 -10.59 -0.91 19.06
CA TYR A 221 -10.49 -1.09 17.61
C TYR A 221 -10.00 -2.50 17.25
N LEU A 222 -8.90 -2.95 17.88
CA LEU A 222 -8.36 -4.29 17.63
C LEU A 222 -9.37 -5.36 18.05
N GLN A 223 -9.97 -5.23 19.21
CA GLN A 223 -10.95 -6.18 19.73
C GLN A 223 -12.16 -6.29 18.79
N ALA A 224 -12.68 -5.16 18.31
CA ALA A 224 -13.79 -5.14 17.36
C ALA A 224 -13.42 -5.77 16.01
N SER A 225 -12.16 -5.61 15.56
CA SER A 225 -11.70 -6.17 14.29
C SER A 225 -11.52 -7.70 14.35
N LEU A 226 -11.47 -8.26 15.55
CA LEU A 226 -11.28 -9.71 15.80
C LEU A 226 -12.56 -10.37 16.30
N ASP A 227 -13.69 -9.70 16.20
CA ASP A 227 -14.96 -10.21 16.70
C ASP A 227 -15.28 -11.60 16.08
N GLY A 228 -15.64 -12.55 16.94
CA GLY A 228 -15.91 -13.93 16.54
C GLY A 228 -14.69 -14.83 16.41
N LEU A 229 -13.48 -14.31 16.66
CA LEU A 229 -12.25 -15.10 16.62
C LEU A 229 -11.78 -15.46 18.04
N GLU A 230 -11.27 -16.67 18.19
CA GLU A 230 -10.62 -17.10 19.44
C GLU A 230 -9.22 -16.50 19.52
N CYS A 231 -8.95 -15.75 20.58
CA CYS A 231 -7.71 -14.99 20.77
C CYS A 231 -7.04 -15.32 22.10
N ILE A 232 -5.72 -15.26 22.11
CA ILE A 232 -4.87 -15.47 23.27
C ILE A 232 -3.94 -14.26 23.45
N PRO A 233 -4.10 -13.39 24.44
CA PRO A 233 -5.22 -13.34 25.40
C PRO A 233 -6.55 -12.94 24.74
N SER A 234 -7.67 -13.32 25.35
CA SER A 234 -9.02 -12.98 24.85
C SER A 234 -9.26 -11.47 24.81
N THR A 235 -8.67 -10.74 25.76
CA THR A 235 -8.61 -9.26 25.75
C THR A 235 -7.20 -8.86 25.31
N PRO A 236 -7.03 -8.05 24.26
CA PRO A 236 -5.69 -7.69 23.79
C PRO A 236 -4.81 -7.10 24.89
N PHE A 237 -3.56 -7.51 24.89
CA PHE A 237 -2.51 -6.91 25.72
C PHE A 237 -2.21 -5.51 25.21
N VAL A 238 -2.12 -4.55 26.10
CA VAL A 238 -1.91 -3.14 25.75
C VAL A 238 -0.63 -2.63 26.36
N ILE A 239 0.16 -1.94 25.55
CA ILE A 239 1.36 -1.20 25.98
C ILE A 239 1.06 0.29 25.73
N SER A 240 1.32 1.12 26.72
CA SER A 240 1.32 2.57 26.54
C SER A 240 2.58 3.15 27.23
N TYR A 241 3.37 3.88 26.47
CA TYR A 241 4.61 4.49 26.93
C TYR A 241 4.68 5.91 26.37
N LYS A 242 4.89 6.89 27.22
CA LYS A 242 4.87 8.31 26.83
C LYS A 242 5.99 9.10 27.50
N THR A 243 6.81 9.72 26.67
CA THR A 243 7.76 10.75 27.08
C THR A 243 7.52 12.01 26.24
N LYS A 244 8.32 13.03 26.46
CA LYS A 244 8.27 14.25 25.63
C LYS A 244 8.77 14.00 24.21
N GLU A 245 9.67 13.07 24.01
CA GLU A 245 10.34 12.85 22.70
C GLU A 245 9.78 11.65 21.92
N GLU A 246 9.21 10.67 22.64
CA GLU A 246 8.76 9.41 22.05
C GLU A 246 7.50 8.90 22.75
N GLN A 247 6.55 8.41 21.97
CA GLN A 247 5.36 7.75 22.51
C GLN A 247 5.11 6.45 21.74
N LEU A 248 4.60 5.45 22.46
CA LEU A 248 4.25 4.16 21.88
C LEU A 248 2.94 3.69 22.51
N ASP A 249 1.95 3.45 21.69
CA ASP A 249 0.71 2.77 22.06
C ASP A 249 0.59 1.53 21.18
N CYS A 250 0.37 0.36 21.79
CA CYS A 250 0.24 -0.89 21.06
C CYS A 250 -0.82 -1.76 21.74
N ALA A 251 -1.70 -2.35 20.93
CA ALA A 251 -2.59 -3.43 21.36
C ALA A 251 -2.28 -4.66 20.52
N LEU A 252 -2.20 -5.82 21.14
CA LEU A 252 -1.89 -7.05 20.42
C LEU A 252 -2.48 -8.29 21.09
N THR A 253 -2.68 -9.32 20.27
CA THR A 253 -3.10 -10.65 20.70
C THR A 253 -2.70 -11.66 19.62
N TRP A 254 -2.88 -12.95 19.87
CA TRP A 254 -2.68 -14.02 18.88
C TRP A 254 -4.01 -14.72 18.61
N THR A 255 -4.27 -15.08 17.36
CA THR A 255 -5.46 -15.86 16.97
C THR A 255 -5.11 -17.34 16.90
N GLU A 256 -6.01 -18.19 17.38
CA GLU A 256 -5.74 -19.64 17.41
C GLU A 256 -5.81 -20.29 16.03
N ASN A 257 -6.76 -19.89 15.20
CA ASN A 257 -7.16 -20.67 14.02
C ASN A 257 -7.03 -19.93 12.68
N THR A 258 -6.53 -18.68 12.66
CA THR A 258 -6.41 -17.93 11.41
C THR A 258 -5.11 -17.13 11.36
N SER A 259 -4.53 -17.04 10.16
CA SER A 259 -3.40 -16.18 9.87
C SER A 259 -3.83 -14.82 9.30
N ASN A 260 -5.10 -14.67 8.98
CA ASN A 260 -5.65 -13.42 8.46
C ASN A 260 -6.11 -12.54 9.62
N THR A 261 -5.20 -11.75 10.13
CA THR A 261 -5.40 -10.93 11.32
C THR A 261 -5.14 -9.46 11.01
N THR A 262 -5.72 -8.60 11.83
CA THR A 262 -5.44 -7.15 11.78
C THR A 262 -3.98 -6.92 12.17
N ALA A 263 -3.22 -6.32 11.27
CA ALA A 263 -1.79 -6.02 11.47
C ALA A 263 -1.52 -4.62 10.90
N GLU A 264 -1.75 -3.61 11.74
CA GLU A 264 -1.67 -2.22 11.34
C GLU A 264 -0.62 -1.47 12.15
N SER A 265 0.12 -0.60 11.48
CA SER A 265 1.11 0.25 12.16
C SER A 265 1.05 1.69 11.67
N PHE A 266 1.35 2.60 12.57
CA PHE A 266 1.24 4.05 12.35
C PHE A 266 2.44 4.76 12.96
N VAL A 267 2.92 5.80 12.27
CA VAL A 267 3.97 6.70 12.75
C VAL A 267 3.45 8.13 12.65
N ASN A 268 3.37 8.84 13.76
CA ASN A 268 2.77 10.18 13.83
C ASN A 268 1.40 10.20 13.13
N LEU A 269 0.60 9.14 13.37
CA LEU A 269 -0.76 8.89 12.85
C LEU A 269 -0.83 8.62 11.34
N ILE A 270 0.32 8.48 10.67
CA ILE A 270 0.39 8.09 9.24
C ILE A 270 0.42 6.56 9.17
N PRO A 271 -0.45 5.93 8.37
CA PRO A 271 -0.41 4.47 8.22
C PRO A 271 0.86 4.03 7.48
N THR A 272 1.59 3.09 8.08
CA THR A 272 2.82 2.54 7.51
C THR A 272 2.55 1.12 7.02
N ILE A 273 1.88 1.03 5.85
CA ILE A 273 1.47 -0.25 5.27
C ILE A 273 2.66 -1.15 4.88
N GLY A 274 3.80 -0.56 4.60
CA GLY A 274 5.07 -1.26 4.37
C GLY A 274 5.86 -1.57 5.65
N GLY A 275 5.29 -1.27 6.83
CA GLY A 275 5.94 -1.47 8.12
C GLY A 275 7.15 -0.58 8.32
N GLY A 276 8.24 -1.16 8.79
CA GLY A 276 9.49 -0.43 9.00
C GLY A 276 10.16 -0.79 10.33
N THR A 277 11.07 0.07 10.75
CA THR A 277 11.90 -0.16 11.93
C THR A 277 11.09 -0.34 13.22
N HIS A 278 9.96 0.37 13.37
CA HIS A 278 9.07 0.23 14.52
C HIS A 278 8.42 -1.15 14.60
N VAL A 279 7.97 -1.71 13.47
CA VAL A 279 7.41 -3.06 13.41
C VAL A 279 8.49 -4.11 13.68
N ASN A 280 9.70 -3.89 13.17
CA ASN A 280 10.85 -4.75 13.46
C ASN A 280 11.17 -4.72 14.96
N GLY A 281 11.09 -3.56 15.59
CA GLY A 281 11.28 -3.39 17.04
C GLY A 281 10.21 -4.16 17.83
N LEU A 282 8.94 -4.03 17.45
CA LEU A 282 7.85 -4.79 18.08
C LEU A 282 8.13 -6.30 18.01
N ARG A 283 8.48 -6.78 16.82
CA ARG A 283 8.77 -8.19 16.57
C ARG A 283 9.95 -8.69 17.42
N SER A 284 11.03 -7.92 17.48
CA SER A 284 12.21 -8.26 18.28
C SER A 284 11.88 -8.28 19.78
N GLY A 285 11.25 -7.22 20.28
CA GLY A 285 10.91 -7.10 21.70
C GLY A 285 10.02 -8.24 22.21
N LEU A 286 8.97 -8.57 21.44
CA LEU A 286 8.09 -9.70 21.77
C LEU A 286 8.84 -11.04 21.78
N THR A 287 9.72 -11.24 20.79
CA THR A 287 10.49 -12.48 20.66
C THR A 287 11.44 -12.65 21.84
N ASP A 288 12.16 -11.60 22.19
CA ASP A 288 13.15 -11.64 23.28
C ASP A 288 12.47 -11.89 24.63
N ALA A 289 11.36 -11.19 24.89
CA ALA A 289 10.59 -11.38 26.13
C ALA A 289 10.06 -12.79 26.25
N LEU A 290 9.46 -13.34 25.18
CA LEU A 290 8.88 -14.69 25.21
C LEU A 290 9.96 -15.75 25.33
N LYS A 291 11.12 -15.58 24.68
CA LYS A 291 12.27 -16.49 24.82
C LYS A 291 12.76 -16.54 26.27
N GLU A 292 12.98 -15.40 26.88
CA GLU A 292 13.42 -15.31 28.29
C GLU A 292 12.42 -16.01 29.23
N PHE A 293 11.12 -15.76 29.03
CA PHE A 293 10.03 -16.42 29.79
C PHE A 293 10.11 -17.94 29.63
N CYS A 294 10.21 -18.42 28.39
CA CYS A 294 10.27 -19.87 28.09
C CYS A 294 11.53 -20.52 28.64
N GLU A 295 12.68 -19.88 28.55
CA GLU A 295 13.96 -20.38 29.05
C GLU A 295 13.93 -20.50 30.57
N PHE A 296 13.45 -19.45 31.26
CA PHE A 296 13.34 -19.44 32.72
C PHE A 296 12.46 -20.58 33.25
N ARG A 297 11.40 -20.93 32.52
CA ARG A 297 10.44 -21.96 32.91
C ARG A 297 10.70 -23.33 32.28
N ASN A 298 11.77 -23.48 31.49
CA ASN A 298 12.13 -24.73 30.80
C ASN A 298 11.00 -25.26 29.89
N LEU A 299 10.27 -24.35 29.20
CA LEU A 299 9.14 -24.73 28.35
C LEU A 299 9.56 -25.22 26.96
N ILE A 300 10.76 -24.84 26.49
CA ILE A 300 11.22 -25.14 25.13
C ILE A 300 11.80 -26.55 25.08
N PRO A 301 11.25 -27.47 24.25
CA PRO A 301 11.86 -28.78 24.04
C PRO A 301 13.29 -28.71 23.51
N LYS A 302 14.16 -29.64 23.92
CA LYS A 302 15.62 -29.63 23.68
C LYS A 302 16.05 -29.39 22.21
N ASN A 303 15.22 -29.77 21.25
CA ASN A 303 15.57 -29.69 19.82
C ASN A 303 14.86 -28.56 19.10
N ILE A 304 14.27 -27.62 19.84
CA ILE A 304 13.53 -26.50 19.26
C ILE A 304 14.24 -25.19 19.64
N LYS A 305 14.40 -24.33 18.64
CA LYS A 305 14.85 -22.96 18.83
C LYS A 305 13.77 -22.04 18.27
N LEU A 306 13.22 -21.19 19.12
CA LEU A 306 12.22 -20.20 18.72
C LEU A 306 12.88 -19.13 17.85
N THR A 307 12.22 -18.79 16.76
CA THR A 307 12.61 -17.67 15.88
C THR A 307 11.56 -16.58 15.96
N PRO A 308 11.89 -15.35 15.52
CA PRO A 308 10.90 -14.28 15.48
C PRO A 308 9.64 -14.64 14.67
N ASP A 309 9.78 -15.46 13.62
CA ASP A 309 8.63 -15.90 12.82
C ASP A 309 7.64 -16.77 13.61
N ASP A 310 8.16 -17.61 14.50
CA ASP A 310 7.31 -18.49 15.31
C ASP A 310 6.43 -17.70 16.28
N VAL A 311 6.96 -16.62 16.83
CA VAL A 311 6.23 -15.70 17.72
C VAL A 311 5.29 -14.80 16.92
N TRP A 312 5.72 -14.38 15.72
CA TRP A 312 4.99 -13.42 14.87
C TRP A 312 3.79 -14.04 14.15
N GLN A 313 3.81 -15.35 13.96
CA GLN A 313 2.74 -16.06 13.26
C GLN A 313 1.42 -15.92 14.03
N ARG A 314 0.34 -15.56 13.31
CA ARG A 314 -1.02 -15.40 13.84
C ARG A 314 -1.18 -14.20 14.81
N ILE A 315 -0.20 -13.33 14.88
CA ILE A 315 -0.33 -12.12 15.70
C ILE A 315 -1.32 -11.14 15.06
N ALA A 316 -2.16 -10.54 15.87
CA ALA A 316 -2.99 -9.40 15.52
C ALA A 316 -2.51 -8.21 16.34
N TYR A 317 -2.28 -7.08 15.71
CA TYR A 317 -1.77 -5.91 16.44
C TYR A 317 -2.16 -4.59 15.76
N VAL A 318 -2.25 -3.57 16.58
CA VAL A 318 -2.24 -2.16 16.16
C VAL A 318 -1.11 -1.48 16.91
N LEU A 319 -0.14 -0.95 16.18
CA LEU A 319 1.03 -0.26 16.73
C LEU A 319 1.00 1.20 16.30
N SER A 320 0.98 2.12 17.24
CA SER A 320 1.08 3.56 16.98
C SER A 320 2.29 4.12 17.72
N ILE A 321 3.20 4.72 16.98
CA ILE A 321 4.31 5.46 17.59
C ILE A 321 4.25 6.93 17.21
N LYS A 322 4.73 7.78 18.11
CA LYS A 322 4.99 9.20 17.84
C LYS A 322 6.44 9.48 18.19
N ILE A 323 7.17 9.99 17.22
CA ILE A 323 8.60 10.31 17.36
C ILE A 323 8.90 11.64 16.68
N LEU A 324 9.97 12.28 17.14
CA LEU A 324 10.47 13.50 16.50
C LEU A 324 11.17 13.12 15.19
N ASP A 325 10.93 13.89 14.16
CA ASP A 325 11.61 13.80 12.85
C ASP A 325 11.70 12.39 12.25
N PRO A 326 10.57 11.66 12.09
CA PRO A 326 10.63 10.33 11.49
C PRO A 326 11.11 10.38 10.04
N GLN A 327 11.96 9.41 9.66
CA GLN A 327 12.46 9.26 8.29
C GLN A 327 11.71 8.12 7.61
N PHE A 328 11.20 8.36 6.41
CA PHE A 328 10.43 7.39 5.63
C PHE A 328 11.14 7.04 4.32
N SER A 329 10.83 5.85 3.80
CA SER A 329 11.32 5.39 2.50
C SER A 329 10.37 5.88 1.39
N GLY A 330 10.38 7.16 1.08
CA GLY A 330 9.57 7.76 0.02
C GLY A 330 8.49 8.71 0.51
N GLN A 331 7.93 9.46 -0.42
CA GLN A 331 6.96 10.54 -0.15
C GLN A 331 5.62 10.03 0.38
N THR A 332 5.18 8.85 -0.03
CA THR A 332 3.93 8.25 0.46
C THR A 332 4.00 7.77 1.92
N LYS A 333 5.20 7.78 2.52
CA LYS A 333 5.46 7.51 3.95
C LYS A 333 5.01 6.12 4.40
N GLU A 334 4.97 5.17 3.47
CA GLU A 334 4.47 3.81 3.73
C GLU A 334 5.37 2.97 4.63
N ARG A 335 6.64 3.34 4.76
CA ARG A 335 7.63 2.55 5.50
C ARG A 335 8.59 3.45 6.29
N LEU A 336 8.67 3.21 7.60
CA LEU A 336 9.61 3.94 8.47
C LEU A 336 11.02 3.38 8.31
N SER A 337 12.01 4.27 8.16
CA SER A 337 13.43 3.92 8.05
C SER A 337 14.32 4.41 9.20
N SER A 338 13.77 5.20 10.14
CA SER A 338 14.51 5.70 11.31
C SER A 338 15.11 4.53 12.13
N ARG A 339 16.44 4.39 12.13
CA ARG A 339 17.13 3.23 12.73
C ARG A 339 16.93 3.14 14.25
N GLU A 340 17.00 4.28 14.94
CA GLU A 340 16.89 4.36 16.40
C GLU A 340 15.54 3.86 16.91
N CYS A 341 14.50 4.02 16.11
CA CYS A 341 13.15 3.60 16.44
C CYS A 341 13.04 2.09 16.73
N ALA A 342 13.82 1.25 16.04
CA ALA A 342 13.81 -0.20 16.27
C ALA A 342 14.24 -0.54 17.71
N SER A 343 15.31 0.11 18.18
CA SER A 343 15.82 -0.10 19.54
C SER A 343 14.85 0.42 20.60
N PHE A 344 14.29 1.62 20.37
CA PHE A 344 13.28 2.21 21.25
C PHE A 344 12.08 1.28 21.43
N VAL A 345 11.46 0.88 20.31
CA VAL A 345 10.26 0.02 20.34
C VAL A 345 10.59 -1.35 20.95
N SER A 346 11.72 -1.95 20.56
CA SER A 346 12.14 -3.25 21.09
C SER A 346 12.33 -3.20 22.61
N GLY A 347 12.96 -2.17 23.13
CA GLY A 347 13.18 -2.00 24.57
C GLY A 347 11.87 -1.88 25.33
N VAL A 348 11.01 -0.94 24.92
CA VAL A 348 9.70 -0.70 25.57
C VAL A 348 8.84 -1.97 25.53
N VAL A 349 8.76 -2.62 24.37
CA VAL A 349 7.94 -3.82 24.18
C VAL A 349 8.47 -4.97 25.03
N LYS A 350 9.78 -5.21 25.03
CA LYS A 350 10.41 -6.25 25.84
C LYS A 350 10.06 -6.05 27.32
N ASP A 351 10.28 -4.91 27.86
CA ASP A 351 10.00 -4.60 29.26
C ASP A 351 8.52 -4.78 29.62
N UNK A 352 7.73 -4.21 28.87
CA UNK A 352 6.40 -4.27 29.13
C UNK A 352 5.83 -5.60 28.98
N PHE A 353 6.23 -6.32 27.97
CA PHE A 353 5.71 -7.68 27.76
C PHE A 353 6.28 -8.71 28.75
N SER A 354 7.55 -8.62 29.06
CA SER A 354 8.15 -9.49 30.09
C SER A 354 7.41 -9.38 31.44
N LEU A 355 7.11 -8.17 31.86
CA LEU A 355 6.35 -7.94 33.10
C LEU A 355 4.97 -8.59 33.02
N TRP A 356 4.26 -8.37 31.92
CA TRP A 356 2.92 -8.91 31.70
C TRP A 356 2.92 -10.46 31.66
N LEU A 357 3.88 -11.08 30.99
CA LEU A 357 4.02 -12.54 30.91
C LEU A 357 4.15 -13.15 32.31
N ASN A 358 4.92 -12.49 33.19
CA ASN A 358 5.15 -12.96 34.56
C ASN A 358 3.93 -12.73 35.47
N GLN A 359 3.08 -11.76 35.15
CA GLN A 359 1.84 -11.48 35.88
C GLN A 359 0.68 -12.39 35.43
N HIS A 360 0.71 -12.90 34.19
CA HIS A 360 -0.36 -13.68 33.58
C HIS A 360 0.17 -15.03 33.07
N THR A 361 0.74 -15.81 33.96
CA THR A 361 1.51 -17.01 33.62
C THR A 361 0.69 -18.05 32.83
N ASP A 362 -0.59 -18.22 33.17
CA ASP A 362 -1.45 -19.20 32.49
C ASP A 362 -1.66 -18.83 31.01
N VAL A 363 -1.83 -17.55 30.73
CA VAL A 363 -1.99 -17.04 29.36
C VAL A 363 -0.64 -17.04 28.64
N ALA A 364 0.42 -16.66 29.35
CA ALA A 364 1.79 -16.64 28.82
C ALA A 364 2.24 -18.04 28.37
N GLU A 365 1.89 -19.08 29.15
CA GLU A 365 2.19 -20.48 28.78
C GLU A 365 1.44 -20.88 27.49
N LYS A 366 0.18 -20.45 27.31
CA LYS A 366 -0.56 -20.69 26.06
C LYS A 366 0.09 -20.00 24.86
N ILE A 367 0.56 -18.74 25.02
CA ILE A 367 1.29 -18.02 23.96
C ILE A 367 2.60 -18.76 23.64
N ALA A 368 3.30 -19.25 24.67
CA ALA A 368 4.53 -20.03 24.48
C ALA A 368 4.25 -21.34 23.74
N GLU A 369 3.17 -22.06 24.11
CA GLU A 369 2.73 -23.27 23.42
C GLU A 369 2.46 -23.01 21.95
N LEU A 370 1.74 -21.92 21.64
CA LEU A 370 1.44 -21.54 20.26
C LEU A 370 2.73 -21.29 19.46
N ALA A 371 3.69 -20.55 20.03
CA ALA A 371 4.98 -20.30 19.38
C ALA A 371 5.79 -21.59 19.19
N ILE A 372 5.77 -22.49 20.18
CA ILE A 372 6.46 -23.80 20.10
C ILE A 372 5.82 -24.67 19.01
N LEU A 373 4.47 -24.68 18.90
CA LEU A 373 3.76 -25.40 17.85
C LEU A 373 4.13 -24.86 16.46
N ASN A 374 4.22 -23.53 16.33
CA ASN A 374 4.66 -22.89 15.09
C ASN A 374 6.09 -23.32 14.71
N ALA A 375 7.00 -23.35 15.70
CA ALA A 375 8.39 -23.80 15.50
C ALA A 375 8.44 -25.29 15.10
N GLN A 376 7.64 -26.14 15.74
CA GLN A 376 7.54 -27.57 15.40
C GLN A 376 7.04 -27.75 13.96
N SER A 377 6.00 -27.01 13.58
CA SER A 377 5.43 -27.05 12.22
C SER A 377 6.48 -26.62 11.19
N ARG A 378 7.19 -25.52 11.44
CA ARG A 378 8.30 -25.05 10.59
C ARG A 378 9.38 -26.10 10.41
N LEU A 379 9.79 -26.75 11.51
CA LEU A 379 10.84 -27.79 11.48
C LEU A 379 10.36 -29.06 10.77
N LYS A 380 9.09 -29.45 10.92
CA LYS A 380 8.50 -30.59 10.19
C LYS A 380 8.47 -30.31 8.69
N THR A 381 8.09 -29.09 8.31
CA THR A 381 8.05 -28.66 6.92
C THR A 381 9.48 -28.65 6.33
N ALA A 382 10.45 -28.09 7.06
CA ALA A 382 11.85 -28.08 6.66
C ALA A 382 12.41 -29.49 6.49
N LYS A 383 12.06 -30.44 7.40
CA LYS A 383 12.47 -31.85 7.29
C LYS A 383 11.84 -32.54 6.07
N LYS A 384 10.59 -32.24 5.74
CA LYS A 384 9.92 -32.77 4.54
C LYS A 384 10.60 -32.23 3.26
N VAL A 385 10.97 -30.96 3.26
CA VAL A 385 11.69 -30.31 2.15
C VAL A 385 13.10 -30.88 2.03
N VAL A 386 13.80 -31.09 3.16
CA VAL A 386 15.15 -31.68 3.19
C VAL A 386 15.14 -33.13 2.71
N ARG A 387 14.09 -33.90 3.00
CA ARG A 387 13.98 -35.28 2.47
C ARG A 387 13.83 -35.33 0.95
N LYS A 388 13.29 -34.30 0.31
CA LYS A 388 13.29 -34.15 -1.16
C LYS A 388 14.58 -33.49 -1.69
N LYS A 389 15.35 -32.83 -0.81
CA LYS A 389 16.57 -32.08 -1.17
C LYS A 389 17.87 -32.91 -1.20
N ILE A 390 17.82 -34.18 -0.86
CA ILE A 390 19.05 -34.99 -0.84
C ILE A 390 19.32 -35.59 -2.23
N VAL A 391 19.72 -34.81 -3.16
CA VAL A 391 20.75 -35.14 -4.19
C VAL A 391 21.19 -33.82 -4.83
N SER A 392 22.39 -33.36 -4.49
CA SER A 392 23.14 -32.24 -5.11
C SER A 392 22.34 -30.94 -5.38
N GLY A 393 22.78 -29.82 -4.89
CA GLY A 393 22.20 -28.46 -4.91
C GLY A 393 20.99 -28.27 -5.84
N PRO A 394 19.99 -27.48 -5.51
CA PRO A 394 18.71 -27.53 -6.22
C PRO A 394 18.92 -27.39 -7.71
N ALA A 395 18.80 -28.52 -8.41
CA ALA A 395 18.82 -28.47 -9.87
C ALA A 395 17.66 -27.58 -10.28
N LEU A 396 17.96 -26.46 -10.90
CA LEU A 396 16.95 -25.54 -11.43
C LEU A 396 15.98 -26.32 -12.33
N PRO A 397 14.69 -25.97 -12.34
CA PRO A 397 13.75 -26.69 -13.19
C PRO A 397 14.25 -26.74 -14.64
N GLY A 398 14.26 -27.93 -15.22
CA GLY A 398 14.78 -28.12 -16.59
C GLY A 398 14.07 -27.27 -17.65
N LYS A 399 12.87 -26.81 -17.35
CA LYS A 399 12.10 -25.91 -18.22
C LYS A 399 12.45 -24.41 -18.05
N LEU A 400 13.18 -24.06 -16.99
CA LEU A 400 13.64 -22.67 -16.75
C LEU A 400 14.72 -22.30 -17.75
N SER A 401 14.51 -21.19 -18.47
CA SER A 401 15.56 -20.55 -19.29
C SER A 401 16.08 -19.36 -18.49
N ASP A 402 17.16 -19.59 -17.77
CA ASP A 402 17.73 -18.60 -16.83
C ASP A 402 18.44 -17.45 -17.56
N CYS A 403 18.66 -16.34 -16.87
CA CYS A 403 19.44 -15.21 -17.34
C CYS A 403 20.89 -15.30 -16.82
N THR A 404 21.79 -14.51 -17.41
CA THR A 404 23.22 -14.56 -17.07
C THR A 404 23.57 -13.69 -15.86
N SER A 405 22.83 -12.58 -15.65
CA SER A 405 23.06 -11.67 -14.53
C SER A 405 22.55 -12.25 -13.21
N SER A 406 23.23 -11.92 -12.12
CA SER A 406 22.80 -12.20 -10.75
C SER A 406 22.41 -10.93 -9.99
N ASP A 407 22.39 -9.78 -10.67
CA ASP A 407 22.05 -8.49 -10.06
C ASP A 407 20.53 -8.37 -9.88
N LEU A 408 20.08 -8.41 -8.64
CA LEU A 408 18.65 -8.33 -8.30
C LEU A 408 17.97 -7.02 -8.78
N GLU A 409 18.72 -5.94 -8.93
CA GLU A 409 18.13 -4.68 -9.41
C GLU A 409 17.68 -4.78 -10.87
N GLN A 410 18.32 -5.66 -11.63
CA GLN A 410 18.08 -5.82 -13.07
C GLN A 410 17.31 -7.09 -13.42
N THR A 411 17.55 -8.19 -12.68
CA THR A 411 17.03 -9.51 -13.05
C THR A 411 15.54 -9.64 -12.88
N GLU A 412 14.91 -10.32 -13.81
CA GLU A 412 13.48 -10.57 -13.80
C GLU A 412 13.15 -11.94 -14.38
N VAL A 413 12.13 -12.60 -13.83
CA VAL A 413 11.63 -13.88 -14.33
C VAL A 413 10.19 -13.71 -14.79
N PHE A 414 9.89 -14.22 -15.98
CA PHE A 414 8.53 -14.27 -16.52
C PHE A 414 7.98 -15.68 -16.32
N LEU A 415 6.89 -15.77 -15.57
CA LEU A 415 6.07 -16.98 -15.41
C LEU A 415 5.08 -16.96 -16.58
N VAL A 416 5.28 -17.83 -17.57
CA VAL A 416 4.55 -17.74 -18.85
C VAL A 416 3.59 -18.92 -19.01
N GLU A 417 2.37 -18.63 -19.37
CA GLU A 417 1.34 -19.65 -19.64
C GLU A 417 1.68 -20.47 -20.88
N GLY A 418 1.91 -21.77 -20.67
CA GLY A 418 2.06 -22.74 -21.75
C GLY A 418 3.43 -22.79 -22.41
N ASP A 419 3.74 -23.92 -23.01
CA ASP A 419 5.02 -24.14 -23.68
C ASP A 419 5.15 -23.34 -25.00
N SER A 420 4.04 -23.10 -25.70
CA SER A 420 4.04 -22.33 -26.96
C SER A 420 4.42 -20.87 -26.72
N ALA A 421 3.70 -20.21 -25.81
CA ALA A 421 4.00 -18.82 -25.43
C ALA A 421 5.38 -18.74 -24.76
N GLY A 422 5.74 -19.75 -23.96
CA GLY A 422 7.08 -19.88 -23.38
C GLY A 422 8.17 -19.92 -24.45
N GLY A 423 7.95 -20.58 -25.58
CA GLY A 423 8.87 -20.63 -26.72
C GLY A 423 9.07 -19.24 -27.35
N SER A 424 7.97 -18.51 -27.59
CA SER A 424 8.03 -17.14 -28.10
C SER A 424 8.75 -16.20 -27.11
N ALA A 425 8.42 -16.32 -25.82
CA ALA A 425 9.04 -15.51 -24.76
C ALA A 425 10.56 -15.79 -24.66
N LYS A 426 10.98 -17.04 -24.79
CA LYS A 426 12.42 -17.42 -24.79
C LYS A 426 13.19 -16.75 -25.93
N GLN A 427 12.55 -16.59 -27.09
CA GLN A 427 13.15 -15.90 -28.24
C GLN A 427 13.11 -14.38 -28.08
N ALA A 428 12.07 -13.87 -27.43
CA ALA A 428 11.84 -12.43 -27.22
C ALA A 428 12.73 -11.82 -26.13
N ARG A 429 13.10 -12.60 -25.11
CA ARG A 429 13.75 -12.11 -23.89
C ARG A 429 15.15 -11.52 -24.13
N ASP A 430 15.55 -10.67 -23.24
CA ASP A 430 16.97 -10.31 -23.09
C ASP A 430 17.63 -11.38 -22.20
N LYS A 431 18.61 -12.08 -22.77
CA LYS A 431 19.28 -13.20 -22.09
C LYS A 431 20.12 -12.78 -20.89
N ASP A 432 20.51 -11.51 -20.85
CA ASP A 432 21.37 -11.04 -19.77
C ASP A 432 20.62 -10.89 -18.45
N TYR A 433 19.37 -10.42 -18.47
CA TYR A 433 18.63 -10.14 -17.22
C TYR A 433 17.23 -10.72 -17.17
N GLN A 434 16.71 -11.33 -18.26
CA GLN A 434 15.36 -11.92 -18.27
C GLN A 434 15.39 -13.45 -18.32
N ALA A 435 14.74 -14.08 -17.35
CA ALA A 435 14.54 -15.53 -17.30
C ALA A 435 13.10 -15.87 -17.68
N ILE A 436 12.86 -17.06 -18.22
CA ILE A 436 11.53 -17.55 -18.61
C ILE A 436 11.28 -18.90 -17.96
N LEU A 437 10.15 -19.01 -17.26
CA LEU A 437 9.65 -20.26 -16.69
C LEU A 437 8.26 -20.56 -17.29
N PRO A 438 8.14 -21.46 -18.27
CA PRO A 438 6.83 -21.88 -18.79
C PRO A 438 6.10 -22.72 -17.74
N LEU A 439 4.79 -22.46 -17.57
CA LEU A 439 3.92 -23.22 -16.68
C LEU A 439 2.99 -24.11 -17.52
N ARG A 440 2.82 -25.36 -17.13
CA ARG A 440 1.99 -26.31 -17.90
C ARG A 440 0.56 -26.30 -17.37
N GLY A 441 -0.27 -25.50 -18.01
CA GLY A 441 -1.69 -25.40 -17.70
C GLY A 441 -1.98 -24.66 -16.40
N LYS A 442 -3.17 -24.85 -15.88
CA LYS A 442 -3.62 -24.19 -14.66
C LYS A 442 -2.92 -24.77 -13.44
N ILE A 443 -2.31 -23.92 -12.66
CA ILE A 443 -1.67 -24.36 -11.40
C ILE A 443 -2.74 -24.71 -10.36
N LEU A 444 -2.33 -25.41 -9.33
CA LEU A 444 -3.20 -25.71 -8.19
C LEU A 444 -3.81 -24.44 -7.61
N ASN A 445 -5.12 -24.46 -7.31
CA ASN A 445 -5.74 -23.41 -6.52
C ASN A 445 -5.21 -23.49 -5.08
N THR A 446 -4.26 -22.66 -4.76
CA THR A 446 -3.57 -22.67 -3.47
C THR A 446 -4.33 -21.94 -2.36
N TRP A 447 -5.46 -21.27 -2.70
CA TRP A 447 -6.16 -20.43 -1.72
C TRP A 447 -6.68 -21.22 -0.51
N GLU A 448 -7.07 -22.48 -0.72
CA GLU A 448 -7.55 -23.36 0.35
C GLU A 448 -6.49 -24.39 0.81
N VAL A 449 -5.24 -24.23 0.37
CA VAL A 449 -4.15 -25.18 0.69
C VAL A 449 -3.18 -24.53 1.67
N ASP A 450 -2.75 -25.29 2.67
CA ASP A 450 -1.73 -24.81 3.63
C ASP A 450 -0.35 -24.74 2.97
N SER A 451 0.46 -23.76 3.41
CA SER A 451 1.82 -23.54 2.86
C SER A 451 2.71 -24.77 2.98
N SER A 452 2.49 -25.62 3.97
CA SER A 452 3.23 -26.89 4.14
C SER A 452 2.91 -27.92 3.05
N GLN A 453 1.77 -27.79 2.37
CA GLN A 453 1.30 -28.76 1.37
C GLN A 453 1.41 -28.22 -0.08
N VAL A 454 1.56 -26.94 -0.23
CA VAL A 454 1.51 -26.30 -1.55
C VAL A 454 2.66 -26.77 -2.46
N LEU A 455 3.82 -27.10 -1.89
CA LEU A 455 4.98 -27.63 -2.62
C LEU A 455 4.80 -29.05 -3.14
N ALA A 456 3.71 -29.74 -2.79
CA ALA A 456 3.38 -31.03 -3.38
C ALA A 456 3.02 -30.90 -4.88
N SER A 457 2.58 -29.71 -5.30
CA SER A 457 2.37 -29.40 -6.72
C SER A 457 3.72 -29.17 -7.41
N ASN A 458 3.99 -29.90 -8.48
CA ASN A 458 5.25 -29.77 -9.25
C ASN A 458 5.43 -28.36 -9.80
N GLU A 459 4.35 -27.73 -10.30
CA GLU A 459 4.42 -26.37 -10.87
C GLU A 459 4.81 -25.35 -9.80
N ILE A 460 4.23 -25.46 -8.61
CA ILE A 460 4.53 -24.54 -7.50
C ILE A 460 5.94 -24.80 -6.94
N HIS A 461 6.33 -26.05 -6.86
CA HIS A 461 7.71 -26.45 -6.50
C HIS A 461 8.70 -25.81 -7.49
N ASP A 462 8.43 -25.91 -8.79
CA ASP A 462 9.28 -25.32 -9.83
C ASP A 462 9.36 -23.79 -9.69
N ILE A 463 8.24 -23.13 -9.41
CA ILE A 463 8.23 -21.67 -9.17
C ILE A 463 9.10 -21.36 -7.94
N SER A 464 8.90 -22.07 -6.83
CA SER A 464 9.64 -21.86 -5.58
C SER A 464 11.15 -22.03 -5.80
N VAL A 465 11.58 -23.09 -6.48
CA VAL A 465 12.99 -23.36 -6.80
C VAL A 465 13.54 -22.28 -7.74
N ALA A 466 12.77 -21.90 -8.77
CA ALA A 466 13.21 -20.89 -9.73
C ALA A 466 13.45 -19.52 -9.05
N ILE A 467 12.52 -19.08 -8.21
CA ILE A 467 12.66 -17.80 -7.51
C ILE A 467 13.64 -17.86 -6.31
N GLY A 468 13.97 -19.07 -5.84
CA GLY A 468 14.92 -19.27 -4.74
C GLY A 468 14.32 -19.12 -3.35
N LEU A 469 13.00 -19.18 -3.21
CA LEU A 469 12.31 -18.96 -1.93
C LEU A 469 11.27 -20.04 -1.64
N GLU A 470 11.13 -20.37 -0.38
CA GLU A 470 10.07 -21.26 0.09
C GLU A 470 8.81 -20.47 0.49
N PRO A 471 7.61 -21.08 0.38
CA PRO A 471 6.39 -20.45 0.84
C PRO A 471 6.50 -19.98 2.30
N ASP A 472 5.93 -18.83 2.59
CA ASP A 472 5.93 -18.15 3.90
C ASP A 472 7.33 -17.75 4.41
N SER A 473 8.34 -17.79 3.56
CA SER A 473 9.69 -17.36 3.96
C SER A 473 9.70 -15.87 4.32
N SER A 474 10.25 -15.57 5.49
CA SER A 474 10.52 -14.18 5.90
C SER A 474 11.91 -13.72 5.47
N ASP A 475 12.77 -14.65 5.08
CA ASP A 475 14.13 -14.38 4.59
C ASP A 475 14.12 -14.40 3.06
N LEU A 476 14.48 -13.28 2.45
CA LEU A 476 14.57 -13.14 1.00
C LEU A 476 16.03 -13.23 0.48
N SER A 477 16.97 -13.65 1.32
CA SER A 477 18.38 -13.75 0.91
C SER A 477 18.61 -14.73 -0.24
N GLY A 478 17.70 -15.69 -0.41
CA GLY A 478 17.74 -16.66 -1.52
C GLY A 478 17.08 -16.17 -2.81
N LEU A 479 16.49 -14.96 -2.81
CA LEU A 479 15.77 -14.45 -3.99
C LEU A 479 16.71 -14.31 -5.19
N ARG A 480 16.29 -14.87 -6.34
CA ARG A 480 17.11 -14.90 -7.55
C ARG A 480 16.75 -13.82 -8.56
N TYR A 481 15.56 -13.25 -8.48
CA TYR A 481 15.10 -12.22 -9.44
C TYR A 481 14.42 -11.07 -8.71
N GLY A 482 14.81 -9.84 -9.05
CA GLY A 482 14.23 -8.64 -8.45
C GLY A 482 12.80 -8.37 -8.90
N LYS A 483 12.40 -8.91 -10.08
CA LYS A 483 11.00 -8.84 -10.53
C LYS A 483 10.51 -10.23 -10.95
N ILE A 484 9.29 -10.54 -10.52
CA ILE A 484 8.57 -11.77 -10.90
C ILE A 484 7.35 -11.31 -11.69
N CYS A 485 7.35 -11.55 -13.00
CA CYS A 485 6.34 -11.06 -13.92
C CYS A 485 5.42 -12.21 -14.36
N ILE A 486 4.13 -12.08 -14.08
CA ILE A 486 3.10 -13.04 -14.49
C ILE A 486 2.67 -12.66 -15.90
N LEU A 487 2.83 -13.57 -16.85
CA LEU A 487 2.52 -13.35 -18.27
C LEU A 487 1.57 -14.44 -18.76
N ALA A 488 0.31 -14.10 -18.89
CA ALA A 488 -0.77 -14.98 -19.32
C ALA A 488 -1.50 -14.38 -20.54
N ASP A 489 -2.20 -15.22 -21.26
CA ASP A 489 -3.03 -14.79 -22.38
C ASP A 489 -4.11 -13.82 -21.91
N ALA A 490 -4.56 -12.93 -22.80
CA ALA A 490 -5.57 -11.93 -22.47
C ALA A 490 -7.01 -12.48 -22.61
N ASP A 491 -7.19 -13.80 -22.63
CA ASP A 491 -8.49 -14.46 -22.67
C ASP A 491 -8.94 -14.91 -21.27
N SER A 492 -10.11 -15.52 -21.17
CA SER A 492 -10.70 -15.96 -19.90
C SER A 492 -9.86 -17.02 -19.17
N ASP A 493 -9.21 -17.91 -19.94
CA ASP A 493 -8.35 -18.95 -19.35
C ASP A 493 -7.04 -18.35 -18.81
N GLY A 494 -6.43 -17.43 -19.57
CA GLY A 494 -5.23 -16.71 -19.14
C GLY A 494 -5.50 -15.86 -17.90
N LEU A 495 -6.63 -15.16 -17.86
CA LEU A 495 -7.03 -14.38 -16.67
C LEU A 495 -7.22 -15.29 -15.44
N HIS A 496 -7.77 -16.50 -15.63
CA HIS A 496 -7.91 -17.48 -14.57
C HIS A 496 -6.52 -17.94 -14.06
N ILE A 497 -5.60 -18.25 -14.99
CA ILE A 497 -4.22 -18.67 -14.63
C ILE A 497 -3.51 -17.53 -13.89
N ALA A 498 -3.61 -16.30 -14.38
CA ALA A 498 -3.03 -15.13 -13.71
C ALA A 498 -3.59 -14.97 -12.29
N THR A 499 -4.91 -15.14 -12.12
CA THR A 499 -5.57 -15.08 -10.80
C THR A 499 -5.02 -16.15 -9.85
N LEU A 500 -4.83 -17.38 -10.33
CA LEU A 500 -4.28 -18.48 -9.51
C LEU A 500 -2.84 -18.18 -9.09
N ILE A 501 -2.03 -17.62 -9.99
CA ILE A 501 -0.64 -17.25 -9.68
C ILE A 501 -0.61 -16.06 -8.70
N CYS A 502 -1.46 -15.05 -8.90
CA CYS A 502 -1.61 -13.95 -7.94
C CYS A 502 -2.00 -14.48 -6.55
N ALA A 503 -2.96 -15.41 -6.48
CA ALA A 503 -3.38 -16.04 -5.22
C ALA A 503 -2.21 -16.76 -4.54
N LEU A 504 -1.39 -17.47 -5.31
CA LEU A 504 -0.18 -18.12 -4.79
C LEU A 504 0.75 -17.10 -4.11
N PHE A 505 1.05 -15.98 -4.79
CA PHE A 505 1.95 -14.98 -4.25
C PHE A 505 1.33 -14.23 -3.07
N VAL A 506 0.07 -13.85 -3.15
CA VAL A 506 -0.64 -13.13 -2.07
C VAL A 506 -0.67 -13.97 -0.80
N LYS A 507 -0.96 -15.26 -0.91
CA LYS A 507 -1.14 -16.12 0.25
C LYS A 507 0.19 -16.71 0.77
N HIS A 508 1.03 -17.22 -0.14
CA HIS A 508 2.20 -18.03 0.24
C HIS A 508 3.53 -17.30 0.11
N PHE A 509 3.57 -16.13 -0.54
CA PHE A 509 4.77 -15.29 -0.65
C PHE A 509 4.43 -13.81 -0.38
N PRO A 510 3.67 -13.51 0.69
CA PRO A 510 3.18 -12.15 0.92
C PRO A 510 4.29 -11.12 1.06
N LYS A 511 5.47 -11.52 1.53
CA LYS A 511 6.60 -10.61 1.67
C LYS A 511 7.13 -10.13 0.31
N LEU A 512 7.13 -11.01 -0.71
CA LEU A 512 7.51 -10.62 -2.08
C LEU A 512 6.54 -9.55 -2.63
N VAL A 513 5.24 -9.73 -2.36
CA VAL A 513 4.21 -8.79 -2.81
C VAL A 513 4.38 -7.45 -2.08
N ARG A 514 4.53 -7.48 -0.74
CA ARG A 514 4.71 -6.26 0.07
C ARG A 514 5.94 -5.45 -0.31
N LEU A 515 7.01 -6.12 -0.72
CA LEU A 515 8.25 -5.45 -1.11
C LEU A 515 8.29 -5.09 -2.61
N GLY A 516 7.19 -5.34 -3.33
CA GLY A 516 7.01 -4.88 -4.69
C GLY A 516 7.74 -5.70 -5.77
N HIS A 517 8.00 -6.98 -5.51
CA HIS A 517 8.71 -7.84 -6.45
C HIS A 517 7.79 -8.51 -7.48
N VAL A 518 6.47 -8.50 -7.29
CA VAL A 518 5.52 -9.27 -8.12
C VAL A 518 4.72 -8.34 -9.03
N TYR A 519 4.66 -8.67 -10.31
CA TYR A 519 4.01 -7.87 -11.35
C TYR A 519 3.15 -8.75 -12.26
N VAL A 520 2.08 -8.16 -12.81
CA VAL A 520 1.31 -8.76 -13.90
C VAL A 520 1.65 -7.99 -15.17
N ALA A 521 2.14 -8.71 -16.19
CA ALA A 521 2.44 -8.12 -17.49
C ALA A 521 1.14 -8.02 -18.32
N MET A 522 0.98 -6.90 -19.02
CA MET A 522 -0.22 -6.58 -19.78
C MET A 522 0.09 -6.62 -21.28
N PRO A 523 -0.05 -7.80 -21.92
CA PRO A 523 0.12 -7.87 -23.38
C PRO A 523 -1.05 -7.15 -24.06
N PRO A 524 -0.82 -6.53 -25.24
CA PRO A 524 -1.91 -5.85 -25.94
C PRO A 524 -2.88 -6.84 -26.60
N LEU A 525 -4.16 -6.46 -26.64
CA LEU A 525 -5.19 -7.20 -27.39
C LEU A 525 -5.19 -6.84 -28.88
N TYR A 526 -4.75 -5.64 -29.23
CA TYR A 526 -4.84 -5.15 -30.60
C TYR A 526 -3.53 -4.58 -31.10
N ARG A 527 -3.25 -4.86 -32.38
CA ARG A 527 -2.25 -4.16 -33.17
C ARG A 527 -3.00 -3.32 -34.21
N ILE A 528 -2.59 -2.07 -34.36
CA ILE A 528 -3.20 -1.10 -35.27
C ILE A 528 -2.11 -0.61 -36.23
N ASP A 529 -2.21 -0.98 -37.49
CA ASP A 529 -1.29 -0.55 -38.54
C ASP A 529 -1.89 0.63 -39.29
N ALA A 530 -1.20 1.76 -39.28
CA ALA A 530 -1.61 3.00 -39.95
C ALA A 530 -0.44 3.50 -40.83
N GLY A 531 -0.39 3.03 -42.07
CA GLY A 531 0.72 3.29 -42.97
C GLY A 531 2.02 2.67 -42.48
N LYS A 532 2.99 3.50 -42.13
CA LYS A 532 4.28 3.05 -41.58
C LYS A 532 4.31 3.01 -40.04
N GLN A 533 3.25 3.48 -39.40
CA GLN A 533 3.17 3.51 -37.94
C GLN A 533 2.40 2.30 -37.41
N VAL A 534 2.87 1.76 -36.29
CA VAL A 534 2.25 0.63 -35.60
C VAL A 534 1.94 1.07 -34.17
N PHE A 535 0.69 0.84 -33.74
CA PHE A 535 0.27 1.11 -32.38
C PHE A 535 -0.25 -0.20 -31.77
N TYR A 536 -0.17 -0.27 -30.45
CA TYR A 536 -0.69 -1.42 -29.69
C TYR A 536 -1.67 -0.92 -28.62
N ALA A 537 -2.83 -1.56 -28.53
CA ALA A 537 -3.87 -1.21 -27.57
C ALA A 537 -4.17 -2.39 -26.65
N LEU A 538 -4.32 -2.12 -25.36
CA LEU A 538 -4.62 -3.13 -24.35
C LEU A 538 -6.06 -3.64 -24.47
N ASP A 539 -6.98 -2.74 -24.83
CA ASP A 539 -8.42 -3.03 -24.82
C ASP A 539 -9.15 -2.27 -25.94
N ASP A 540 -10.46 -2.47 -26.02
CA ASP A 540 -11.32 -1.79 -27.00
C ASP A 540 -11.32 -0.26 -26.82
N LYS A 541 -11.22 0.20 -25.58
CA LYS A 541 -11.22 1.64 -25.27
C LYS A 541 -9.99 2.32 -25.88
N GLU A 542 -8.80 1.76 -25.64
CA GLU A 542 -7.56 2.27 -26.24
C GLU A 542 -7.57 2.15 -27.75
N LYS A 543 -8.05 1.01 -28.27
CA LYS A 543 -8.17 0.81 -29.73
C LYS A 543 -9.01 1.92 -30.37
N ASN A 544 -10.20 2.17 -29.82
CA ASN A 544 -11.11 3.20 -30.33
C ASN A 544 -10.51 4.59 -30.23
N ALA A 545 -9.77 4.88 -29.16
CA ALA A 545 -9.07 6.15 -28.97
C ALA A 545 -7.98 6.36 -30.04
N PHE A 546 -7.18 5.32 -30.32
CA PHE A 546 -6.16 5.38 -31.38
C PHE A 546 -6.80 5.55 -32.76
N GLU A 547 -7.86 4.81 -33.07
CA GLU A 547 -8.58 4.95 -34.35
C GLU A 547 -9.14 6.37 -34.53
N ALA A 548 -9.79 6.92 -33.50
CA ALA A 548 -10.33 8.28 -33.52
C ALA A 548 -9.23 9.32 -33.73
N LYS A 549 -8.10 9.15 -33.06
CA LYS A 549 -6.93 10.06 -33.20
C LYS A 549 -6.38 10.01 -34.62
N LEU A 550 -6.16 8.81 -35.16
CA LEU A 550 -5.60 8.61 -36.50
C LEU A 550 -6.53 9.15 -37.59
N MET A 551 -7.84 8.99 -37.42
CA MET A 551 -8.84 9.53 -38.34
C MET A 551 -8.86 11.07 -38.34
N LYS A 552 -8.61 11.70 -37.20
CA LYS A 552 -8.51 13.16 -37.10
C LYS A 552 -7.25 13.69 -37.79
N GLU A 553 -6.14 12.97 -37.65
CA GLU A 553 -4.85 13.39 -38.19
C GLU A 553 -4.79 13.20 -39.71
N ASN A 554 -5.36 12.11 -40.23
CA ASN A 554 -5.34 11.85 -41.68
C ASN A 554 -6.55 11.00 -42.12
N LYS A 555 -7.60 11.64 -42.62
CA LYS A 555 -8.87 11.03 -43.03
C LYS A 555 -8.75 9.98 -44.17
N ARG A 556 -7.65 9.97 -44.92
CA ARG A 556 -7.44 9.04 -46.06
C ARG A 556 -6.52 7.86 -45.71
N GLN A 557 -5.99 7.80 -44.49
CA GLN A 557 -5.09 6.73 -44.09
C GLN A 557 -5.85 5.42 -43.84
N LYS A 558 -5.44 4.37 -44.52
CA LYS A 558 -6.02 3.04 -44.33
C LYS A 558 -5.48 2.51 -42.98
N ILE A 559 -6.41 2.20 -42.07
CA ILE A 559 -6.13 1.61 -40.76
C ILE A 559 -6.48 0.11 -40.87
N GLN A 560 -5.55 -0.74 -40.44
CA GLN A 560 -5.78 -2.18 -40.29
C GLN A 560 -5.64 -2.55 -38.83
N VAL A 561 -6.62 -3.28 -38.29
CA VAL A 561 -6.62 -3.72 -36.90
C VAL A 561 -6.54 -5.25 -36.87
N GLN A 562 -5.56 -5.76 -36.15
CA GLN A 562 -5.39 -7.18 -35.87
C GLN A 562 -5.66 -7.40 -34.38
N ARG A 563 -6.52 -8.37 -34.04
CA ARG A 563 -6.74 -8.79 -32.67
C ARG A 563 -5.88 -10.02 -32.38
N PHE A 564 -5.14 -9.99 -31.28
CA PHE A 564 -4.42 -11.15 -30.75
C PHE A 564 -5.34 -11.97 -29.85
N LYS A 565 -5.45 -13.26 -30.09
CA LYS A 565 -6.22 -14.18 -29.24
C LYS A 565 -5.40 -14.69 -28.06
N GLY A 566 -4.08 -14.74 -28.24
CA GLY A 566 -3.16 -15.16 -27.19
C GLY A 566 -1.71 -14.84 -27.53
N LEU A 567 -0.82 -15.03 -26.58
CA LEU A 567 0.62 -14.76 -26.67
C LEU A 567 1.29 -15.57 -27.79
N GLY A 568 0.77 -16.76 -28.09
CA GLY A 568 1.28 -17.62 -29.15
C GLY A 568 1.07 -17.07 -30.57
N GLU A 569 0.19 -16.09 -30.75
CA GLU A 569 -0.03 -15.40 -32.02
C GLU A 569 0.93 -14.23 -32.24
N MET A 570 1.61 -13.79 -31.20
CA MET A 570 2.61 -12.73 -31.28
C MET A 570 3.96 -13.34 -31.68
N ASN A 571 4.58 -12.77 -32.70
CA ASN A 571 5.95 -13.18 -32.99
C ASN A 571 6.90 -12.65 -31.91
N PRO A 572 8.12 -13.22 -31.75
CA PRO A 572 9.03 -12.83 -30.66
C PRO A 572 9.36 -11.32 -30.64
N LYS A 573 9.44 -10.67 -31.79
CA LYS A 573 9.71 -9.24 -31.88
C LYS A 573 8.55 -8.43 -31.30
N GLN A 574 7.31 -8.77 -31.66
CA GLN A 574 6.11 -8.12 -31.15
C GLN A 574 6.01 -8.30 -29.62
N LEU A 575 6.22 -9.53 -29.15
CA LEU A 575 6.17 -9.84 -27.73
C LEU A 575 7.24 -9.06 -26.95
N ARG A 576 8.46 -8.96 -27.51
CA ARG A 576 9.53 -8.17 -26.92
C ARG A 576 9.12 -6.70 -26.80
N GLU A 577 8.72 -6.08 -27.92
CA GLU A 577 8.43 -4.64 -28.01
C GLU A 577 7.23 -4.20 -27.16
N THR A 578 6.25 -5.07 -26.99
CA THR A 578 4.99 -4.70 -26.29
C THR A 578 4.96 -5.09 -24.82
N THR A 579 5.63 -6.22 -24.45
CA THR A 579 5.36 -6.88 -23.16
C THR A 579 6.61 -7.12 -22.32
N MET A 580 7.79 -7.27 -22.96
CA MET A 580 9.00 -7.67 -22.21
C MET A 580 10.04 -6.57 -22.10
N GLN A 581 10.14 -5.68 -23.07
CA GLN A 581 11.17 -4.62 -23.09
C GLN A 581 10.82 -3.53 -22.05
N PRO A 582 11.73 -3.20 -21.11
CA PRO A 582 11.43 -2.26 -20.02
C PRO A 582 10.84 -0.91 -20.43
N ASP A 583 11.32 -0.35 -21.56
CA ASP A 583 10.93 1.00 -21.99
C ASP A 583 9.52 1.08 -22.60
N THR A 584 8.95 -0.06 -23.03
CA THR A 584 7.71 -0.06 -23.84
C THR A 584 6.60 -0.92 -23.24
N ARG A 585 6.94 -1.83 -22.34
CA ARG A 585 5.99 -2.75 -21.71
C ARG A 585 5.13 -2.05 -20.65
N ARG A 586 4.02 -2.69 -20.32
CA ARG A 586 3.15 -2.28 -19.21
C ARG A 586 3.13 -3.40 -18.17
N LEU A 587 3.56 -3.07 -16.95
CA LEU A 587 3.51 -3.97 -15.79
C LEU A 587 2.62 -3.34 -14.72
N ILE A 588 1.72 -4.15 -14.15
CA ILE A 588 0.93 -3.76 -12.97
C ILE A 588 1.56 -4.44 -11.76
N GLN A 589 2.01 -3.65 -10.80
CA GLN A 589 2.57 -4.17 -9.55
C GLN A 589 1.47 -4.75 -8.68
N LEU A 590 1.66 -5.96 -8.20
CA LEU A 590 0.75 -6.59 -7.26
C LEU A 590 1.01 -5.99 -5.87
N THR A 591 -0.04 -5.50 -5.20
CA THR A 591 0.07 -4.84 -3.90
C THR A 591 -0.88 -5.46 -2.88
N LEU A 592 -0.54 -5.29 -1.59
CA LEU A 592 -1.36 -5.76 -0.46
C LEU A 592 -1.86 -4.56 0.38
N ASN A 593 -2.35 -3.53 -0.29
CA ASN A 593 -2.75 -2.28 0.37
C ASN A 593 -3.97 -2.42 1.28
N HIS A 594 -4.83 -3.42 1.02
CA HIS A 594 -6.06 -3.66 1.80
C HIS A 594 -6.22 -5.16 2.06
N PRO A 595 -5.45 -5.72 3.01
CA PRO A 595 -5.42 -7.17 3.22
C PRO A 595 -6.80 -7.81 3.44
N LEU A 596 -7.68 -7.17 4.20
CA LEU A 596 -9.03 -7.71 4.46
C LEU A 596 -9.87 -7.77 3.17
N GLN A 597 -9.83 -6.72 2.36
CA GLN A 597 -10.55 -6.67 1.09
C GLN A 597 -9.99 -7.69 0.09
N ILE A 598 -8.66 -7.81 0.04
CA ILE A 598 -7.97 -8.76 -0.83
C ILE A 598 -8.39 -10.19 -0.42
N THR A 599 -8.35 -10.50 0.87
CA THR A 599 -8.75 -11.80 1.39
C THR A 599 -10.22 -12.10 1.05
N GLU A 600 -11.11 -11.15 1.29
CA GLU A 600 -12.55 -11.31 0.99
C GLU A 600 -12.78 -11.54 -0.51
N THR A 601 -12.10 -10.77 -1.36
CA THR A 601 -12.21 -10.90 -2.82
C THR A 601 -11.68 -12.24 -3.29
N MET A 602 -10.49 -12.63 -2.82
CA MET A 602 -9.87 -13.90 -3.19
C MET A 602 -10.68 -15.10 -2.67
N ASP A 603 -11.22 -15.00 -1.46
CA ASP A 603 -12.13 -16.01 -0.89
C ASP A 603 -13.38 -16.15 -1.78
N MET A 604 -14.00 -15.03 -2.12
CA MET A 604 -15.19 -15.02 -2.99
C MET A 604 -14.87 -15.67 -4.34
N LEU A 605 -13.71 -15.35 -4.93
CA LEU A 605 -13.32 -15.86 -6.25
C LEU A 605 -12.88 -17.34 -6.21
N LEU A 606 -12.14 -17.77 -5.18
CA LEU A 606 -11.38 -19.03 -5.23
C LEU A 606 -11.83 -20.09 -4.23
N SER A 607 -12.56 -19.73 -3.16
CA SER A 607 -13.01 -20.71 -2.18
C SER A 607 -14.18 -21.54 -2.70
N LYS A 608 -14.10 -22.85 -2.55
CA LYS A 608 -15.18 -23.78 -2.91
C LYS A 608 -16.47 -23.49 -2.15
N LYS A 609 -16.36 -23.09 -0.89
CA LYS A 609 -17.50 -22.77 0.00
C LYS A 609 -18.31 -21.56 -0.46
N ARG A 610 -17.70 -20.65 -1.26
CA ARG A 610 -18.32 -19.41 -1.71
C ARG A 610 -18.94 -19.49 -3.14
N ALA A 611 -19.24 -20.70 -3.63
CA ALA A 611 -19.82 -20.91 -4.96
C ALA A 611 -21.19 -20.20 -5.11
N SER A 612 -22.03 -20.22 -4.08
CA SER A 612 -23.34 -19.53 -4.06
C SER A 612 -23.17 -18.02 -4.15
N ASP A 613 -22.16 -17.49 -3.45
CA ASP A 613 -21.86 -16.04 -3.43
C ASP A 613 -21.41 -15.57 -4.82
N ARG A 614 -20.54 -16.36 -5.48
CA ARG A 614 -20.12 -16.08 -6.86
C ARG A 614 -21.30 -16.08 -7.82
N LYS A 615 -22.21 -17.03 -7.68
CA LYS A 615 -23.43 -17.11 -8.50
C LYS A 615 -24.26 -15.82 -8.32
N SER A 616 -24.54 -15.45 -7.10
CA SER A 616 -25.30 -14.24 -6.77
C SER A 616 -24.60 -12.97 -7.31
N TRP A 617 -23.28 -12.91 -7.17
CA TRP A 617 -22.48 -11.80 -7.67
C TRP A 617 -22.57 -11.68 -9.19
N LEU A 618 -22.48 -12.82 -9.90
CA LEU A 618 -22.61 -12.87 -11.37
C LEU A 618 -24.03 -12.48 -11.80
N GLU A 619 -25.05 -12.94 -11.12
CA GLU A 619 -26.45 -12.59 -11.42
C GLU A 619 -26.72 -11.10 -11.25
N THR A 620 -26.05 -10.47 -10.26
CA THR A 620 -26.25 -9.05 -9.94
C THR A 620 -25.39 -8.12 -10.82
N LYS A 621 -24.16 -8.54 -11.15
CA LYS A 621 -23.16 -7.67 -11.80
C LYS A 621 -22.61 -8.18 -13.12
N GLY A 622 -23.06 -9.34 -13.59
CA GLY A 622 -22.54 -9.93 -14.82
C GLY A 622 -22.76 -9.06 -16.07
N ASN A 623 -23.80 -8.24 -16.06
CA ASN A 623 -24.11 -7.30 -17.15
C ASN A 623 -23.10 -6.13 -17.23
N LEU A 624 -22.25 -5.95 -16.21
CA LEU A 624 -21.20 -4.93 -16.23
C LEU A 624 -19.91 -5.43 -16.89
N ALA A 625 -19.82 -6.74 -17.17
CA ALA A 625 -18.65 -7.31 -17.82
C ALA A 625 -18.64 -6.95 -19.32
N ASN A 626 -17.48 -6.47 -19.78
CA ASN A 626 -17.22 -6.32 -21.22
C ASN A 626 -16.67 -7.67 -21.72
N VAL A 627 -17.53 -8.45 -22.37
CA VAL A 627 -17.19 -9.79 -22.89
C VAL A 627 -16.72 -9.70 -24.34
#